data_b86c7d3f544a62f7fe10dfa13451aff9
#
_entry.id   b86c7d3f544a62f7fe10dfa13451aff9
#
_cell.length_a   1.000
_cell.length_b   1.000
_cell.length_c   1.000
_cell.angle_alpha   90.00
_cell.angle_beta   90.00
_cell.angle_gamma   90.00
#
_symmetry.space_group_name_H-M   'P 1'
#
loop_
_entity.id
_entity.type
_entity.pdbx_description
1 polymer ?
#
loop_
_entity_poly.entity_id
_entity_poly.type
_entity_poly.pdbx_seq_one_letter_code
_entity_poly.pdbx_strand_id
1 'polypeptide(L)'
;DFIEASVNNVGRSLIEGAFFAVVILFIFLASTRTTIISVVAIPLSLLGTCIVLYFMGMEINTMTLGGMCIAIGSLVDDAIIDVENVYKRLRENHRRPKEERLPVFDVVFEASKEIRASILNATLIIMVAFVPLFFLSGMEGRMLKPLGIAYIISLVMSMIVAMTVTPLLCKMMLSGDKYLDKNEKDSWITRTLSAGYFKSLSWVLAHKKTVVGSTLVAFVAAIVLFSTMGRSFLPEFNEGSAVITAVAKPGVSL
;
A
#
# COMPACT_ATOMS: atom_id res chain seq x y z
N ASP A 1 -25.92 11.57 12.49
CA ASP A 1 -26.45 11.34 11.16
C ASP A 1 -25.72 10.24 10.43
N PHE A 2 -26.43 9.53 9.51
CA PHE A 2 -25.90 8.36 8.79
C PHE A 2 -24.58 8.65 8.04
N ILE A 3 -24.50 9.80 7.37
CA ILE A 3 -23.30 10.22 6.62
C ILE A 3 -22.11 10.41 7.58
N GLU A 4 -22.33 11.07 8.68
CA GLU A 4 -21.28 11.32 9.70
C GLU A 4 -20.79 10.00 10.33
N ALA A 5 -21.70 9.08 10.64
CA ALA A 5 -21.35 7.75 11.13
C ALA A 5 -20.55 6.96 10.10
N SER A 6 -20.91 7.02 8.82
CA SER A 6 -20.19 6.34 7.74
C SER A 6 -18.80 6.91 7.52
N VAL A 7 -18.63 8.22 7.50
CA VAL A 7 -17.33 8.90 7.39
C VAL A 7 -16.46 8.58 8.60
N ASN A 8 -17.01 8.61 9.81
CA ASN A 8 -16.29 8.28 11.04
C ASN A 8 -15.84 6.81 11.06
N ASN A 9 -16.67 5.88 10.59
CA ASN A 9 -16.31 4.46 10.51
C ASN A 9 -15.15 4.23 9.53
N VAL A 10 -15.19 4.84 8.34
CA VAL A 10 -14.10 4.73 7.38
C VAL A 10 -12.84 5.43 7.90
N GLY A 11 -12.97 6.61 8.53
CA GLY A 11 -11.85 7.30 9.16
C GLY A 11 -11.20 6.48 10.27
N ARG A 12 -12.01 5.79 11.10
CA ARG A 12 -11.50 4.86 12.12
C ARG A 12 -10.77 3.68 11.50
N SER A 13 -11.34 3.06 10.47
CA SER A 13 -10.69 1.95 9.74
C SER A 13 -9.36 2.39 9.12
N LEU A 14 -9.27 3.63 8.63
CA LEU A 14 -8.04 4.20 8.10
C LEU A 14 -6.96 4.34 9.18
N ILE A 15 -7.32 4.82 10.37
CA ILE A 15 -6.41 4.93 11.52
C ILE A 15 -5.97 3.56 12.01
N GLU A 16 -6.90 2.61 12.14
CA GLU A 16 -6.61 1.24 12.55
C GLU A 16 -5.69 0.55 11.53
N GLY A 17 -5.97 0.71 10.21
CA GLY A 17 -5.12 0.20 9.13
C GLY A 17 -3.71 0.79 9.15
N ALA A 18 -3.59 2.10 9.33
CA ALA A 18 -2.31 2.78 9.48
C ALA A 18 -1.54 2.29 10.71
N PHE A 19 -2.23 2.07 11.84
CA PHE A 19 -1.61 1.53 13.05
C PHE A 19 -1.04 0.11 12.82
N PHE A 20 -1.83 -0.80 12.22
CA PHE A 20 -1.34 -2.13 11.87
C PHE A 20 -0.18 -2.09 10.90
N ALA A 21 -0.22 -1.19 9.91
CA ALA A 21 0.89 -0.98 8.98
C ALA A 21 2.17 -0.58 9.71
N VAL A 22 2.10 0.34 10.68
CA VAL A 22 3.24 0.75 11.51
C VAL A 22 3.80 -0.42 12.33
N VAL A 23 2.93 -1.23 12.93
CA VAL A 23 3.34 -2.43 13.70
C VAL A 23 4.08 -3.42 12.79
N ILE A 24 3.53 -3.71 11.61
CA ILE A 24 4.15 -4.60 10.63
C ILE A 24 5.50 -4.05 10.18
N LEU A 25 5.56 -2.75 9.83
CA LEU A 25 6.80 -2.05 9.49
C LEU A 25 7.88 -2.21 10.55
N PHE A 26 7.52 -2.00 11.82
CA PHE A 26 8.45 -2.14 12.93
C PHE A 26 8.99 -3.57 13.07
N ILE A 27 8.12 -4.56 12.88
CA ILE A 27 8.48 -5.99 12.94
C ILE A 27 9.45 -6.36 11.80
N PHE A 28 9.19 -5.90 10.57
CA PHE A 28 10.01 -6.25 9.40
C PHE A 28 11.33 -5.50 9.36
N LEU A 29 11.29 -4.18 9.53
CA LEU A 29 12.50 -3.35 9.47
C LEU A 29 13.41 -3.51 10.69
N ALA A 30 12.86 -4.01 11.82
CA ALA A 30 13.55 -4.23 13.11
C ALA A 30 14.45 -3.06 13.55
N SER A 31 14.16 -1.86 13.08
CA SER A 31 14.93 -0.66 13.28
C SER A 31 14.00 0.53 13.44
N THR A 32 14.06 1.17 14.60
CA THR A 32 13.22 2.33 14.92
C THR A 32 13.42 3.49 13.92
N ARG A 33 14.63 3.71 13.43
CA ARG A 33 14.91 4.82 12.53
C ARG A 33 14.31 4.60 11.14
N THR A 34 14.48 3.42 10.58
CA THR A 34 13.86 3.07 9.28
C THR A 34 12.34 3.09 9.37
N THR A 35 11.77 2.58 10.47
CA THR A 35 10.33 2.62 10.72
C THR A 35 9.80 4.06 10.80
N ILE A 36 10.48 4.96 11.53
CA ILE A 36 10.07 6.37 11.63
C ILE A 36 10.04 7.04 10.25
N ILE A 37 11.03 6.80 9.40
CA ILE A 37 11.08 7.38 8.05
C ILE A 37 9.84 6.93 7.26
N SER A 38 9.55 5.64 7.24
CA SER A 38 8.38 5.10 6.53
C SER A 38 7.06 5.60 7.12
N VAL A 39 6.95 5.67 8.45
CA VAL A 39 5.76 6.18 9.16
C VAL A 39 5.50 7.65 8.86
N VAL A 40 6.53 8.47 8.68
CA VAL A 40 6.38 9.89 8.32
C VAL A 40 5.97 10.06 6.85
N ALA A 41 6.46 9.21 5.96
CA ALA A 41 6.14 9.27 4.54
C ALA A 41 4.63 9.05 4.25
N ILE A 42 3.98 8.13 4.99
CA ILE A 42 2.57 7.78 4.78
C ILE A 42 1.63 8.96 5.03
N PRO A 43 1.60 9.61 6.22
CA PRO A 43 0.74 10.76 6.46
C PRO A 43 1.03 11.92 5.51
N LEU A 44 2.30 12.14 5.16
CA LEU A 44 2.69 13.21 4.24
C LEU A 44 2.11 12.99 2.83
N SER A 45 2.12 11.76 2.34
CA SER A 45 1.49 11.38 1.07
C SER A 45 -0.02 11.55 1.11
N LEU A 46 -0.67 11.16 2.21
CA LEU A 46 -2.13 11.34 2.39
C LEU A 46 -2.51 12.82 2.50
N LEU A 47 -1.75 13.62 3.23
CA LEU A 47 -1.96 15.07 3.29
C LEU A 47 -1.80 15.71 1.91
N GLY A 48 -0.77 15.33 1.17
CA GLY A 48 -0.61 15.77 -0.22
C GLY A 48 -1.81 15.38 -1.09
N THR A 49 -2.33 14.18 -0.91
CA THR A 49 -3.56 13.73 -1.60
C THR A 49 -4.75 14.60 -1.25
N CYS A 50 -4.98 14.89 0.03
CA CYS A 50 -6.07 15.78 0.46
C CYS A 50 -5.94 17.18 -0.15
N ILE A 51 -4.73 17.73 -0.21
CA ILE A 51 -4.47 19.04 -0.83
C ILE A 51 -4.83 19.01 -2.32
N VAL A 52 -4.41 17.99 -3.05
CA VAL A 52 -4.71 17.87 -4.50
C VAL A 52 -6.22 17.70 -4.72
N LEU A 53 -6.90 16.84 -3.94
CA LEU A 53 -8.35 16.66 -4.02
C LEU A 53 -9.10 17.98 -3.74
N TYR A 54 -8.64 18.75 -2.76
CA TYR A 54 -9.22 20.08 -2.46
C TYR A 54 -9.09 21.04 -3.65
N PHE A 55 -7.92 21.14 -4.29
CA PHE A 55 -7.73 21.97 -5.47
C PHE A 55 -8.54 21.49 -6.70
N MET A 56 -8.86 20.21 -6.78
CA MET A 56 -9.75 19.67 -7.80
C MET A 56 -11.24 19.93 -7.50
N GLY A 57 -11.57 20.53 -6.37
CA GLY A 57 -12.95 20.76 -5.96
C GLY A 57 -13.70 19.47 -5.57
N MET A 58 -12.97 18.42 -5.19
CA MET A 58 -13.55 17.15 -4.76
C MET A 58 -13.81 17.16 -3.26
N GLU A 59 -14.98 16.68 -2.87
CA GLU A 59 -15.34 16.52 -1.45
C GLU A 59 -14.75 15.24 -0.87
N ILE A 60 -14.41 15.30 0.43
CA ILE A 60 -14.02 14.13 1.20
C ILE A 60 -15.30 13.37 1.57
N ASN A 61 -15.51 12.22 0.95
CA ASN A 61 -16.63 11.32 1.20
C ASN A 61 -16.13 9.89 1.44
N THR A 62 -17.03 8.96 1.74
CA THR A 62 -16.69 7.55 2.00
C THR A 62 -15.94 6.89 0.85
N MET A 63 -16.18 7.27 -0.41
CA MET A 63 -15.52 6.71 -1.58
C MET A 63 -14.10 7.25 -1.74
N THR A 64 -13.89 8.58 -1.56
CA THR A 64 -12.55 9.17 -1.59
C THR A 64 -11.69 8.68 -0.43
N LEU A 65 -12.26 8.56 0.79
CA LEU A 65 -11.60 7.95 1.94
C LEU A 65 -11.28 6.46 1.69
N GLY A 66 -12.20 5.72 1.08
CA GLY A 66 -11.99 4.33 0.68
C GLY A 66 -10.82 4.19 -0.30
N GLY A 67 -10.72 5.07 -1.30
CA GLY A 67 -9.60 5.12 -2.23
C GLY A 67 -8.27 5.37 -1.52
N MET A 68 -8.23 6.31 -0.57
CA MET A 68 -7.05 6.57 0.25
C MET A 68 -6.70 5.38 1.17
N CYS A 69 -7.70 4.70 1.75
CA CYS A 69 -7.48 3.48 2.53
C CYS A 69 -6.81 2.37 1.72
N ILE A 70 -7.28 2.13 0.49
CA ILE A 70 -6.67 1.13 -0.40
C ILE A 70 -5.23 1.55 -0.75
N ALA A 71 -4.99 2.84 -0.95
CA ALA A 71 -3.67 3.35 -1.26
C ALA A 71 -2.66 3.13 -0.13
N ILE A 72 -3.06 3.13 1.15
CA ILE A 72 -2.14 2.96 2.29
C ILE A 72 -1.30 1.69 2.14
N GLY A 73 -1.88 0.58 1.67
CA GLY A 73 -1.12 -0.66 1.45
C GLY A 73 0.03 -0.45 0.47
N SER A 74 -0.22 0.15 -0.68
CA SER A 74 0.81 0.45 -1.69
C SER A 74 1.82 1.50 -1.21
N LEU A 75 1.36 2.52 -0.45
CA LEU A 75 2.22 3.53 0.17
C LEU A 75 3.23 2.94 1.15
N VAL A 76 2.78 1.97 1.96
CA VAL A 76 3.64 1.26 2.91
C VAL A 76 4.71 0.46 2.18
N ASP A 77 4.33 -0.26 1.14
CA ASP A 77 5.25 -1.09 0.35
C ASP A 77 6.33 -0.24 -0.33
N ASP A 78 5.96 0.87 -0.96
CA ASP A 78 6.90 1.79 -1.61
C ASP A 78 7.89 2.37 -0.59
N ALA A 79 7.40 2.79 0.58
CA ALA A 79 8.23 3.35 1.64
C ALA A 79 9.19 2.30 2.24
N ILE A 80 8.80 1.03 2.35
CA ILE A 80 9.67 -0.06 2.82
C ILE A 80 10.81 -0.28 1.84
N ILE A 81 10.48 -0.45 0.56
CA ILE A 81 11.45 -0.80 -0.49
C ILE A 81 12.54 0.28 -0.59
N ASP A 82 12.14 1.56 -0.59
CA ASP A 82 13.09 2.67 -0.72
C ASP A 82 14.02 2.77 0.50
N VAL A 83 13.45 2.77 1.70
CA VAL A 83 14.23 2.87 2.96
C VAL A 83 15.15 1.66 3.14
N GLU A 84 14.68 0.45 2.83
CA GLU A 84 15.47 -0.78 2.95
C GLU A 84 16.64 -0.77 1.96
N ASN A 85 16.44 -0.40 0.70
CA ASN A 85 17.51 -0.33 -0.29
C ASN A 85 18.57 0.71 0.10
N VAL A 86 18.15 1.91 0.50
CA VAL A 86 19.07 2.95 0.98
C VAL A 86 19.86 2.46 2.20
N TYR A 87 19.18 1.84 3.18
CA TYR A 87 19.84 1.30 4.37
C TYR A 87 20.86 0.21 4.01
N LYS A 88 20.52 -0.71 3.11
CA LYS A 88 21.41 -1.77 2.63
C LYS A 88 22.65 -1.18 1.96
N ARG A 89 22.49 -0.21 1.07
CA ARG A 89 23.60 0.44 0.36
C ARG A 89 24.50 1.25 1.30
N LEU A 90 23.92 1.94 2.28
CA LEU A 90 24.71 2.64 3.32
C LEU A 90 25.54 1.66 4.15
N ARG A 91 24.96 0.52 4.51
CA ARG A 91 25.66 -0.55 5.25
C ARG A 91 26.76 -1.19 4.42
N GLU A 92 26.53 -1.45 3.14
CA GLU A 92 27.56 -1.94 2.22
C GLU A 92 28.72 -0.95 2.08
N ASN A 93 28.43 0.34 1.94
CA ASN A 93 29.43 1.38 1.88
C ASN A 93 30.22 1.51 3.20
N HIS A 94 29.54 1.35 4.33
CA HIS A 94 30.19 1.42 5.66
C HIS A 94 31.16 0.26 5.91
N ARG A 95 30.93 -0.92 5.31
CA ARG A 95 31.84 -2.08 5.38
C ARG A 95 33.10 -1.94 4.54
N ARG A 96 33.16 -0.98 3.61
CA ARG A 96 34.37 -0.71 2.84
C ARG A 96 35.43 -0.08 3.69
N PRO A 97 36.73 -0.23 3.35
CA PRO A 97 37.82 0.51 3.98
C PRO A 97 37.51 2.02 3.95
N LYS A 98 37.91 2.75 4.99
CA LYS A 98 37.58 4.19 5.12
C LYS A 98 38.00 5.02 3.91
N GLU A 99 39.06 4.64 3.23
CA GLU A 99 39.63 5.31 2.05
C GLU A 99 38.77 5.11 0.79
N GLU A 100 37.97 4.03 0.74
CA GLU A 100 37.10 3.69 -0.39
C GLU A 100 35.62 4.01 -0.17
N ARG A 101 35.29 4.63 0.99
CA ARG A 101 33.90 4.97 1.30
C ARG A 101 33.45 6.16 0.46
N LEU A 102 32.33 5.96 -0.21
CA LEU A 102 31.66 7.05 -0.95
C LEU A 102 30.96 8.01 0.03
N PRO A 103 30.81 9.28 -0.33
CA PRO A 103 30.01 10.23 0.43
C PRO A 103 28.59 9.71 0.63
N VAL A 104 28.05 9.90 1.83
CA VAL A 104 26.70 9.42 2.20
C VAL A 104 25.63 9.91 1.20
N PHE A 105 25.77 11.15 0.72
CA PHE A 105 24.84 11.71 -0.25
C PHE A 105 24.80 10.90 -1.55
N ASP A 106 25.95 10.55 -2.09
CA ASP A 106 26.07 9.82 -3.34
C ASP A 106 25.52 8.40 -3.20
N VAL A 107 25.77 7.76 -2.06
CA VAL A 107 25.22 6.42 -1.76
C VAL A 107 23.70 6.46 -1.68
N VAL A 108 23.12 7.43 -0.97
CA VAL A 108 21.65 7.58 -0.86
C VAL A 108 21.05 7.89 -2.22
N PHE A 109 21.66 8.78 -2.99
CA PHE A 109 21.19 9.15 -4.31
C PHE A 109 21.18 7.97 -5.30
N GLU A 110 22.29 7.23 -5.38
CA GLU A 110 22.37 6.06 -6.27
C GLU A 110 21.44 4.93 -5.81
N ALA A 111 21.31 4.69 -4.50
CA ALA A 111 20.40 3.70 -3.96
C ALA A 111 18.93 4.01 -4.33
N SER A 112 18.49 5.27 -4.15
CA SER A 112 17.14 5.70 -4.52
C SER A 112 16.93 5.65 -6.03
N LYS A 113 17.95 5.98 -6.84
CA LYS A 113 17.88 5.93 -8.30
C LYS A 113 17.73 4.49 -8.82
N GLU A 114 18.40 3.53 -8.19
CA GLU A 114 18.39 2.11 -8.57
C GLU A 114 16.98 1.52 -8.62
N ILE A 115 16.17 1.81 -7.62
CA ILE A 115 14.80 1.26 -7.50
C ILE A 115 13.74 2.12 -8.19
N ARG A 116 14.06 3.37 -8.51
CA ARG A 116 13.11 4.35 -9.06
C ARG A 116 12.35 3.84 -10.29
N ALA A 117 13.07 3.24 -11.24
CA ALA A 117 12.47 2.72 -12.47
C ALA A 117 11.46 1.60 -12.18
N SER A 118 11.76 0.73 -11.22
CA SER A 118 10.88 -0.37 -10.82
C SER A 118 9.61 0.14 -10.14
N ILE A 119 9.75 1.09 -9.23
CA ILE A 119 8.60 1.72 -8.52
C ILE A 119 7.72 2.48 -9.53
N LEU A 120 8.31 3.30 -10.42
CA LEU A 120 7.58 4.02 -11.46
C LEU A 120 6.78 3.08 -12.35
N ASN A 121 7.40 2.00 -12.83
CA ASN A 121 6.72 1.04 -13.70
C ASN A 121 5.59 0.32 -12.96
N ALA A 122 5.81 -0.11 -11.71
CA ALA A 122 4.77 -0.75 -10.90
C ALA A 122 3.59 0.20 -10.68
N THR A 123 3.84 1.44 -10.28
CA THR A 123 2.80 2.45 -10.06
C THR A 123 2.03 2.76 -11.34
N LEU A 124 2.70 2.87 -12.49
CA LEU A 124 2.04 3.06 -13.79
C LEU A 124 1.13 1.88 -14.15
N ILE A 125 1.59 0.64 -13.94
CA ILE A 125 0.77 -0.55 -14.19
C ILE A 125 -0.50 -0.52 -13.34
N ILE A 126 -0.37 -0.18 -12.05
CA ILE A 126 -1.51 -0.07 -11.14
C ILE A 126 -2.47 1.03 -11.60
N MET A 127 -1.96 2.21 -11.97
CA MET A 127 -2.80 3.30 -12.48
C MET A 127 -3.57 2.88 -13.74
N VAL A 128 -2.92 2.20 -14.68
CA VAL A 128 -3.55 1.70 -15.91
C VAL A 128 -4.63 0.66 -15.59
N ALA A 129 -4.41 -0.19 -14.58
CA ALA A 129 -5.42 -1.15 -14.13
C ALA A 129 -6.69 -0.49 -13.57
N PHE A 130 -6.60 0.75 -13.08
CA PHE A 130 -7.75 1.54 -12.61
C PHE A 130 -8.47 2.32 -13.71
N VAL A 131 -7.86 2.47 -14.90
CA VAL A 131 -8.46 3.20 -16.05
C VAL A 131 -9.86 2.69 -16.42
N PRO A 132 -10.15 1.37 -16.44
CA PRO A 132 -11.49 0.88 -16.75
C PRO A 132 -12.60 1.43 -15.84
N LEU A 133 -12.31 1.79 -14.59
CA LEU A 133 -13.30 2.39 -13.67
C LEU A 133 -13.87 3.72 -14.19
N PHE A 134 -13.10 4.47 -14.96
CA PHE A 134 -13.53 5.75 -15.52
C PHE A 134 -14.52 5.62 -16.68
N PHE A 135 -14.57 4.46 -17.30
CA PHE A 135 -15.51 4.15 -18.37
C PHE A 135 -16.86 3.60 -17.86
N LEU A 136 -16.96 3.31 -16.57
CA LEU A 136 -18.23 2.91 -15.97
C LEU A 136 -19.25 4.04 -16.07
N SER A 137 -20.48 3.70 -16.47
CA SER A 137 -21.63 4.60 -16.56
C SER A 137 -22.64 4.28 -15.44
N GLY A 138 -23.64 5.14 -15.27
CA GLY A 138 -24.70 4.90 -14.29
C GLY A 138 -24.27 5.19 -12.85
N MET A 139 -24.93 4.52 -11.90
CA MET A 139 -24.68 4.68 -10.46
C MET A 139 -23.29 4.17 -10.07
N GLU A 140 -22.88 3.04 -10.65
CA GLU A 140 -21.58 2.42 -10.41
C GLU A 140 -20.43 3.39 -10.73
N GLY A 141 -20.51 4.04 -11.89
CA GLY A 141 -19.50 5.02 -12.29
C GLY A 141 -19.43 6.23 -11.36
N ARG A 142 -20.58 6.71 -10.89
CA ARG A 142 -20.63 7.85 -9.94
C ARG A 142 -20.00 7.52 -8.59
N MET A 143 -20.14 6.28 -8.12
CA MET A 143 -19.60 5.83 -6.85
C MET A 143 -18.10 5.51 -6.96
N LEU A 144 -17.68 4.82 -8.03
CA LEU A 144 -16.31 4.29 -8.13
C LEU A 144 -15.30 5.31 -8.71
N LYS A 145 -15.74 6.29 -9.51
CA LYS A 145 -14.83 7.33 -10.04
C LYS A 145 -14.12 8.13 -8.94
N PRO A 146 -14.80 8.65 -7.89
CA PRO A 146 -14.12 9.35 -6.81
C PRO A 146 -13.09 8.47 -6.07
N LEU A 147 -13.41 7.19 -5.87
CA LEU A 147 -12.52 6.20 -5.27
C LEU A 147 -11.25 6.02 -6.13
N GLY A 148 -11.43 5.79 -7.44
CA GLY A 148 -10.31 5.61 -8.36
C GLY A 148 -9.43 6.86 -8.48
N ILE A 149 -10.04 8.06 -8.52
CA ILE A 149 -9.31 9.33 -8.56
C ILE A 149 -8.48 9.50 -7.29
N ALA A 150 -9.08 9.33 -6.10
CA ALA A 150 -8.39 9.48 -4.83
C ALA A 150 -7.23 8.47 -4.69
N TYR A 151 -7.44 7.24 -5.15
CA TYR A 151 -6.40 6.20 -5.16
C TYR A 151 -5.22 6.58 -6.07
N ILE A 152 -5.48 6.97 -7.31
CA ILE A 152 -4.42 7.36 -8.27
C ILE A 152 -3.64 8.58 -7.75
N ILE A 153 -4.33 9.60 -7.23
CA ILE A 153 -3.68 10.77 -6.66
C ILE A 153 -2.80 10.38 -5.48
N SER A 154 -3.28 9.47 -4.62
CA SER A 154 -2.50 8.97 -3.48
C SER A 154 -1.21 8.29 -3.93
N LEU A 155 -1.26 7.47 -4.99
CA LEU A 155 -0.08 6.83 -5.57
C LEU A 155 0.92 7.85 -6.14
N VAL A 156 0.42 8.87 -6.86
CA VAL A 156 1.28 9.95 -7.39
C VAL A 156 1.94 10.72 -6.25
N MET A 157 1.19 11.06 -5.22
CA MET A 157 1.74 11.76 -4.05
C MET A 157 2.75 10.92 -3.27
N SER A 158 2.50 9.60 -3.14
CA SER A 158 3.47 8.65 -2.59
C SER A 158 4.78 8.70 -3.35
N MET A 159 4.70 8.60 -4.66
CA MET A 159 5.88 8.64 -5.53
C MET A 159 6.67 9.94 -5.37
N ILE A 160 6.00 11.09 -5.28
CA ILE A 160 6.65 12.39 -5.05
C ILE A 160 7.36 12.39 -3.69
N VAL A 161 6.70 11.93 -2.63
CA VAL A 161 7.27 11.84 -1.27
C VAL A 161 8.45 10.87 -1.25
N ALA A 162 8.33 9.70 -1.87
CA ALA A 162 9.39 8.72 -1.97
C ALA A 162 10.63 9.26 -2.70
N MET A 163 10.44 10.08 -3.73
CA MET A 163 11.54 10.68 -4.49
C MET A 163 12.21 11.88 -3.83
N THR A 164 11.54 12.55 -2.90
CA THR A 164 12.00 13.81 -2.30
C THR A 164 12.29 13.69 -0.82
N VAL A 165 11.27 13.36 -0.04
CA VAL A 165 11.34 13.37 1.43
C VAL A 165 12.06 12.14 1.97
N THR A 166 11.78 10.96 1.42
CA THR A 166 12.37 9.70 1.91
C THR A 166 13.88 9.69 1.81
N PRO A 167 14.54 10.03 0.68
CA PRO A 167 16.01 10.09 0.61
C PRO A 167 16.62 11.12 1.57
N LEU A 168 15.94 12.26 1.75
CA LEU A 168 16.39 13.29 2.69
C LEU A 168 16.38 12.78 4.13
N LEU A 169 15.27 12.15 4.55
CA LEU A 169 15.15 11.55 5.88
C LEU A 169 16.14 10.38 6.07
N CYS A 170 16.37 9.56 5.06
CA CYS A 170 17.38 8.50 5.09
C CYS A 170 18.77 9.09 5.33
N LYS A 171 19.16 10.14 4.58
CA LYS A 171 20.44 10.83 4.80
C LYS A 171 20.55 11.37 6.22
N MET A 172 19.50 12.01 6.76
CA MET A 172 19.54 12.61 8.10
C MET A 172 19.57 11.58 9.23
N MET A 173 18.85 10.48 9.09
CA MET A 173 18.64 9.54 10.20
C MET A 173 19.51 8.29 10.13
N LEU A 174 19.94 7.86 8.93
CA LEU A 174 20.66 6.59 8.74
C LEU A 174 22.17 6.77 8.55
N SER A 175 22.69 8.01 8.39
CA SER A 175 24.10 8.29 8.10
C SER A 175 25.06 8.13 9.28
N GLY A 176 24.56 7.88 10.49
CA GLY A 176 25.39 7.82 11.70
C GLY A 176 26.22 6.53 11.78
N ASP A 177 27.57 6.65 11.86
CA ASP A 177 28.49 5.50 11.97
C ASP A 177 28.12 4.55 13.11
N LYS A 178 27.82 5.08 14.30
CA LYS A 178 27.39 4.29 15.46
C LYS A 178 26.12 3.45 15.22
N TYR A 179 25.25 3.92 14.31
CA TYR A 179 24.03 3.21 13.98
C TYR A 179 24.28 2.08 12.99
N LEU A 180 25.16 2.30 12.02
CA LEU A 180 25.54 1.30 11.02
C LEU A 180 26.35 0.17 11.65
N ASP A 181 27.26 0.49 12.60
CA ASP A 181 28.03 -0.51 13.36
C ASP A 181 27.13 -1.39 14.26
N LYS A 182 26.13 -0.79 14.93
CA LYS A 182 25.30 -1.49 15.91
C LYS A 182 24.33 -2.49 15.24
N ASN A 183 23.88 -2.21 14.03
CA ASN A 183 22.86 -2.99 13.32
C ASN A 183 23.46 -3.94 12.26
N GLU A 184 24.62 -4.54 12.53
CA GLU A 184 25.24 -5.49 11.60
C GLU A 184 24.47 -6.80 11.35
N LYS A 185 23.59 -7.18 12.28
CA LYS A 185 22.84 -8.45 12.20
C LYS A 185 21.42 -8.20 11.70
N ASP A 186 21.00 -9.02 10.74
CA ASP A 186 19.62 -9.06 10.31
C ASP A 186 18.70 -9.44 11.47
N SER A 187 17.46 -8.93 11.45
CA SER A 187 16.45 -9.29 12.43
C SER A 187 16.32 -10.81 12.56
N TRP A 188 16.06 -11.30 13.78
CA TRP A 188 15.76 -12.71 13.99
C TRP A 188 14.61 -13.20 13.09
N ILE A 189 13.59 -12.36 12.88
CA ILE A 189 12.46 -12.67 12.00
C ILE A 189 12.93 -12.80 10.55
N THR A 190 13.69 -11.83 10.05
CA THR A 190 14.24 -11.86 8.68
C THR A 190 15.11 -13.11 8.47
N ARG A 191 15.94 -13.45 9.44
CA ARG A 191 16.79 -14.64 9.35
C ARG A 191 16.00 -15.95 9.33
N THR A 192 14.96 -16.05 10.17
CA THR A 192 14.11 -17.26 10.25
C THR A 192 13.27 -17.41 8.98
N LEU A 193 12.67 -16.31 8.49
CA LEU A 193 11.92 -16.31 7.24
C LEU A 193 12.80 -16.61 6.04
N SER A 194 14.00 -16.04 5.96
CA SER A 194 14.97 -16.33 4.88
C SER A 194 15.37 -17.80 4.86
N ALA A 195 15.63 -18.40 6.03
CA ALA A 195 15.97 -19.83 6.09
C ALA A 195 14.81 -20.71 5.58
N GLY A 196 13.56 -20.41 5.99
CA GLY A 196 12.37 -21.08 5.48
C GLY A 196 12.16 -20.88 3.97
N TYR A 197 12.36 -19.64 3.51
CA TYR A 197 12.26 -19.30 2.10
C TYR A 197 13.28 -20.05 1.23
N PHE A 198 14.55 -20.08 1.62
CA PHE A 198 15.57 -20.81 0.88
C PHE A 198 15.26 -22.30 0.76
N LYS A 199 14.76 -22.91 1.83
CA LYS A 199 14.35 -24.33 1.81
C LYS A 199 13.17 -24.54 0.84
N SER A 200 12.15 -23.68 0.92
CA SER A 200 10.99 -23.73 0.02
C SER A 200 11.40 -23.49 -1.43
N LEU A 201 12.23 -22.48 -1.68
CA LEU A 201 12.73 -22.15 -3.02
C LEU A 201 13.52 -23.30 -3.63
N SER A 202 14.41 -23.92 -2.85
CA SER A 202 15.19 -25.07 -3.31
C SER A 202 14.28 -26.25 -3.70
N TRP A 203 13.22 -26.50 -2.92
CA TRP A 203 12.24 -27.53 -3.23
C TRP A 203 11.44 -27.19 -4.51
N VAL A 204 10.98 -25.96 -4.66
CA VAL A 204 10.25 -25.46 -5.84
C VAL A 204 11.10 -25.60 -7.09
N LEU A 205 12.37 -25.19 -7.04
CA LEU A 205 13.29 -25.29 -8.18
C LEU A 205 13.61 -26.74 -8.56
N ALA A 206 13.70 -27.62 -7.56
CA ALA A 206 13.88 -29.06 -7.81
C ALA A 206 12.65 -29.70 -8.46
N HIS A 207 11.44 -29.22 -8.13
CA HIS A 207 10.16 -29.78 -8.59
C HIS A 207 9.40 -28.84 -9.55
N LYS A 208 10.13 -28.08 -10.38
CA LYS A 208 9.58 -27.04 -11.25
C LYS A 208 8.38 -27.48 -12.10
N LYS A 209 8.41 -28.69 -12.66
CA LYS A 209 7.29 -29.22 -13.47
C LYS A 209 6.02 -29.46 -12.65
N THR A 210 6.16 -29.99 -11.43
CA THR A 210 5.05 -30.24 -10.51
C THR A 210 4.46 -28.91 -10.04
N VAL A 211 5.30 -27.92 -9.70
CA VAL A 211 4.85 -26.60 -9.26
C VAL A 211 4.10 -25.88 -10.39
N VAL A 212 4.68 -25.86 -11.60
CA VAL A 212 3.99 -25.23 -12.76
C VAL A 212 2.66 -25.95 -13.07
N GLY A 213 2.65 -27.28 -13.03
CA GLY A 213 1.43 -28.07 -13.24
C GLY A 213 0.37 -27.79 -12.20
N SER A 214 0.71 -27.79 -10.91
CA SER A 214 -0.23 -27.48 -9.83
C SER A 214 -0.76 -26.04 -9.91
N THR A 215 0.09 -25.06 -10.26
CA THR A 215 -0.34 -23.68 -10.46
C THR A 215 -1.33 -23.57 -11.63
N LEU A 216 -1.08 -24.26 -12.73
CA LEU A 216 -1.99 -24.26 -13.87
C LEU A 216 -3.35 -24.89 -13.51
N VAL A 217 -3.34 -26.01 -12.80
CA VAL A 217 -4.57 -26.66 -12.31
C VAL A 217 -5.33 -25.73 -11.37
N ALA A 218 -4.65 -25.10 -10.42
CA ALA A 218 -5.26 -24.13 -9.51
C ALA A 218 -5.85 -22.93 -10.25
N PHE A 219 -5.19 -22.44 -11.29
CA PHE A 219 -5.66 -21.34 -12.13
C PHE A 219 -6.94 -21.73 -12.91
N VAL A 220 -6.96 -22.91 -13.53
CA VAL A 220 -8.15 -23.42 -14.22
C VAL A 220 -9.29 -23.62 -13.23
N ALA A 221 -9.03 -24.19 -12.06
CA ALA A 221 -10.04 -24.36 -11.02
C ALA A 221 -10.61 -23.00 -10.55
N ALA A 222 -9.77 -21.99 -10.40
CA ALA A 222 -10.20 -20.65 -10.04
C ALA A 222 -11.12 -20.02 -11.12
N ILE A 223 -10.80 -20.20 -12.41
CA ILE A 223 -11.64 -19.73 -13.52
C ILE A 223 -13.01 -20.45 -13.49
N VAL A 224 -13.03 -21.77 -13.27
CA VAL A 224 -14.28 -22.54 -13.17
C VAL A 224 -15.10 -22.05 -11.99
N LEU A 225 -14.50 -21.89 -10.81
CA LEU A 225 -15.18 -21.36 -9.63
C LEU A 225 -15.74 -19.96 -9.88
N PHE A 226 -14.94 -19.08 -10.47
CA PHE A 226 -15.37 -17.72 -10.80
C PHE A 226 -16.59 -17.71 -11.76
N SER A 227 -16.65 -18.63 -12.71
CA SER A 227 -17.78 -18.75 -13.64
C SER A 227 -19.07 -19.23 -12.99
N THR A 228 -18.97 -19.92 -11.84
CA THR A 228 -20.12 -20.43 -11.06
C THR A 228 -20.61 -19.46 -9.99
N MET A 229 -19.82 -18.41 -9.68
CA MET A 229 -20.20 -17.40 -8.69
C MET A 229 -21.34 -16.52 -9.21
N GLY A 230 -22.30 -16.21 -8.33
CA GLY A 230 -23.36 -15.24 -8.59
C GLY A 230 -22.77 -13.84 -8.86
N ARG A 231 -23.39 -13.09 -9.75
CA ARG A 231 -22.98 -11.71 -10.08
C ARG A 231 -23.93 -10.73 -9.42
N SER A 232 -23.45 -10.03 -8.42
CA SER A 232 -24.16 -8.91 -7.82
C SER A 232 -23.16 -7.75 -7.70
N PHE A 233 -23.59 -6.54 -8.06
CA PHE A 233 -22.72 -5.36 -8.02
C PHE A 233 -22.61 -4.79 -6.61
N LEU A 234 -23.74 -4.77 -5.89
CA LEU A 234 -23.78 -4.27 -4.51
C LEU A 234 -23.88 -5.44 -3.55
N PRO A 235 -23.13 -5.45 -2.44
CA PRO A 235 -23.34 -6.37 -1.36
C PRO A 235 -24.76 -6.16 -0.78
N GLU A 236 -25.36 -7.21 -0.24
CA GLU A 236 -26.62 -7.07 0.49
C GLU A 236 -26.42 -6.13 1.68
N PHE A 237 -27.08 -4.97 1.64
CA PHE A 237 -27.07 -4.03 2.75
C PHE A 237 -28.02 -4.54 3.83
N ASN A 238 -27.49 -5.18 4.84
CA ASN A 238 -28.27 -5.56 6.02
C ASN A 238 -28.06 -4.48 7.10
N GLU A 239 -28.88 -3.41 7.02
CA GLU A 239 -28.80 -2.28 7.95
C GLU A 239 -29.46 -2.58 9.31
N GLY A 240 -29.94 -3.81 9.54
CA GLY A 240 -30.66 -4.17 10.75
C GLY A 240 -32.01 -3.44 10.90
N SER A 241 -32.45 -2.70 9.87
CA SER A 241 -33.71 -2.00 9.82
C SER A 241 -34.67 -2.69 8.83
N ALA A 242 -35.87 -3.01 9.29
CA ALA A 242 -36.95 -3.51 8.43
C ALA A 242 -37.90 -2.33 8.08
N VAL A 243 -37.98 -2.00 6.79
CA VAL A 243 -39.00 -1.05 6.32
C VAL A 243 -40.28 -1.81 6.03
N ILE A 244 -41.29 -1.62 6.86
CA ILE A 244 -42.64 -2.21 6.64
C ILE A 244 -43.49 -1.14 5.95
N THR A 245 -43.78 -1.34 4.67
CA THR A 245 -44.72 -0.49 3.93
C THR A 245 -46.13 -1.08 4.03
N ALA A 246 -46.97 -0.46 4.85
CA ALA A 246 -48.38 -0.83 4.94
C ALA A 246 -49.16 -0.03 3.90
N VAL A 247 -49.76 -0.70 2.91
CA VAL A 247 -50.64 -0.07 1.94
C VAL A 247 -52.06 -0.43 2.30
N ALA A 248 -52.82 0.56 2.75
CA ALA A 248 -54.25 0.41 3.00
C ALA A 248 -55.06 0.67 1.72
N LYS A 249 -56.21 -0.02 1.57
CA LYS A 249 -57.12 0.26 0.45
C LYS A 249 -57.59 1.72 0.53
N PRO A 250 -57.76 2.42 -0.61
CA PRO A 250 -58.33 3.78 -0.61
C PRO A 250 -59.71 3.81 0.07
N GLY A 251 -59.85 4.64 1.09
CA GLY A 251 -61.14 4.78 1.81
C GLY A 251 -61.18 4.16 3.21
N VAL A 252 -60.09 3.54 3.71
CA VAL A 252 -60.03 3.12 5.11
C VAL A 252 -59.49 4.31 5.96
N SER A 253 -60.34 4.79 6.89
CA SER A 253 -59.89 5.78 7.88
C SER A 253 -58.94 5.11 8.87
N LEU A 254 -57.88 5.79 9.25
CA LEU A 254 -56.98 5.43 10.34
C LEU A 254 -57.72 5.52 11.67
#